data_eabb9f9a9591c3ef7e391cf435b0d837
#
_entry.id   eabb9f9a9591c3ef7e391cf435b0d837
#
_cell.length_a   1.000
_cell.length_b   1.000
_cell.length_c   1.000
_cell.angle_alpha   90.00
_cell.angle_beta   90.00
_cell.angle_gamma   90.00
#
_symmetry.space_group_name_H-M   'P 1'
#
loop_
_entity.id
_entity.type
_entity.pdbx_description
1 polymer ?
#
loop_
_entity_poly.entity_id
_entity_poly.type
_entity_poly.pdbx_seq_one_letter_code
_entity_poly.pdbx_strand_id
1 'polypeptide(L)'
;PRLTFNFVGTEFDPVLGFVRRDGFFSAKPSLLWVERPEYLGLQTLQFRLAGTTLRTDDFEEDLGQDASFTVKANFRNGWSSKAQVKYQRDVVEEDFDLLGNVTIAANTYEGTLGLLEIGSNNRNDLSGKVSYSFGNHYFDGQLQQVKLASTWNANRLVRVSADAVLSFVDIPVADRFTTATLKATAEVTPSPDIVSNVTLLLVDNDLSASVDRGVAQFRVRWRYRPGSDVFFVYREDLDFVGTENADRSLSFKLNYRFDTVF
;
A
#
# COMPACT_ATOMS: atom_id res chain seq x y z
N PRO A 1 -16.39 17.06 11.74
CA PRO A 1 -16.05 17.48 10.39
C PRO A 1 -14.58 17.91 10.31
N ARG A 2 -13.94 17.67 9.17
CA ARG A 2 -12.60 18.15 8.84
C ARG A 2 -12.58 18.62 7.40
N LEU A 3 -11.95 19.76 7.16
CA LEU A 3 -11.70 20.28 5.83
C LEU A 3 -10.21 20.58 5.72
N THR A 4 -9.57 20.06 4.68
CA THR A 4 -8.15 20.26 4.43
C THR A 4 -7.99 20.83 3.02
N PHE A 5 -7.20 21.88 2.89
CA PHE A 5 -6.81 22.45 1.61
C PHE A 5 -5.31 22.27 1.42
N ASN A 6 -4.89 21.90 0.21
CA ASN A 6 -3.51 21.93 -0.21
C ASN A 6 -3.42 22.74 -1.50
N PHE A 7 -2.40 23.56 -1.59
CA PHE A 7 -2.06 24.33 -2.77
C PHE A 7 -0.58 24.09 -3.08
N VAL A 8 -0.27 23.77 -4.31
CA VAL A 8 1.10 23.62 -4.81
C VAL A 8 1.18 24.38 -6.12
N GLY A 9 2.01 25.43 -6.16
CA GLY A 9 2.19 26.24 -7.38
C GLY A 9 2.99 25.49 -8.45
N THR A 10 2.89 25.93 -9.69
CA THR A 10 3.59 25.35 -10.87
C THR A 10 5.12 25.48 -10.80
N GLU A 11 5.64 26.44 -10.04
CA GLU A 11 7.09 26.65 -9.87
C GLU A 11 7.65 25.95 -8.61
N PHE A 12 6.85 25.08 -7.97
CA PHE A 12 7.27 24.42 -6.75
C PHE A 12 8.23 23.26 -7.05
N ASP A 13 9.54 23.53 -6.92
CA ASP A 13 10.61 22.53 -7.02
C ASP A 13 11.24 22.31 -5.63
N PRO A 14 10.87 21.25 -4.92
CA PRO A 14 11.42 20.97 -3.58
C PRO A 14 12.88 20.51 -3.68
N VAL A 15 13.78 21.21 -3.01
CA VAL A 15 15.21 20.85 -2.92
C VAL A 15 15.41 19.46 -2.29
N LEU A 16 14.50 19.04 -1.43
CA LEU A 16 14.47 17.72 -0.78
C LEU A 16 13.05 17.17 -0.82
N GLY A 17 12.85 16.13 -1.62
CA GLY A 17 11.57 15.44 -1.72
C GLY A 17 11.11 15.23 -3.16
N PHE A 18 10.03 14.45 -3.32
CA PHE A 18 9.39 14.21 -4.60
C PHE A 18 7.94 14.72 -4.53
N VAL A 19 7.56 15.55 -5.48
CA VAL A 19 6.18 15.98 -5.71
C VAL A 19 5.69 15.29 -6.95
N ARG A 20 4.60 14.56 -6.83
CA ARG A 20 4.02 13.78 -7.96
C ARG A 20 3.42 14.68 -9.04
N ARG A 21 2.95 15.85 -8.64
CA ARG A 21 2.32 16.84 -9.51
C ARG A 21 2.49 18.22 -8.87
N ASP A 22 2.85 19.20 -9.63
CA ASP A 22 2.86 20.62 -9.31
C ASP A 22 1.62 21.32 -9.90
N GLY A 23 1.45 22.59 -9.66
CA GLY A 23 0.38 23.40 -10.24
C GLY A 23 -1.04 22.93 -9.87
N PHE A 24 -1.29 22.56 -8.61
CA PHE A 24 -2.62 22.09 -8.22
C PHE A 24 -3.16 22.68 -6.92
N PHE A 25 -4.48 22.74 -6.85
CA PHE A 25 -5.27 22.96 -5.64
C PHE A 25 -6.05 21.69 -5.30
N SER A 26 -6.10 21.30 -4.02
CA SER A 26 -7.00 20.23 -3.56
C SER A 26 -7.78 20.61 -2.33
N ALA A 27 -9.07 20.27 -2.33
CA ALA A 27 -9.97 20.37 -1.19
C ALA A 27 -10.41 18.96 -0.75
N LYS A 28 -10.27 18.66 0.54
CA LYS A 28 -10.54 17.33 1.14
C LYS A 28 -11.51 17.45 2.31
N PRO A 29 -12.84 17.55 2.04
CA PRO A 29 -13.86 17.48 3.07
C PRO A 29 -13.99 16.08 3.66
N SER A 30 -14.22 15.97 4.96
CA SER A 30 -14.57 14.71 5.60
C SER A 30 -15.45 14.90 6.83
N LEU A 31 -16.41 13.99 6.98
CA LEU A 31 -17.29 13.88 8.13
C LEU A 31 -17.13 12.49 8.74
N LEU A 32 -16.86 12.42 10.02
CA LEU A 32 -16.78 11.20 10.78
C LEU A 32 -17.80 11.24 11.91
N TRP A 33 -18.63 10.19 11.96
CA TRP A 33 -19.54 9.92 13.05
C TRP A 33 -19.15 8.61 13.71
N VAL A 34 -19.11 8.57 15.03
CA VAL A 34 -18.71 7.41 15.82
C VAL A 34 -19.78 7.10 16.85
N GLU A 35 -20.33 5.91 16.76
CA GLU A 35 -21.27 5.32 17.72
C GLU A 35 -20.54 4.29 18.60
N ARG A 36 -21.04 4.11 19.82
CA ARG A 36 -20.59 3.07 20.75
C ARG A 36 -21.78 2.24 21.22
N PRO A 37 -22.31 1.40 20.37
CA PRO A 37 -23.48 0.60 20.70
C PRO A 37 -23.14 -0.48 21.73
N GLU A 38 -24.07 -0.75 22.64
CA GLU A 38 -23.90 -1.79 23.67
C GLU A 38 -24.29 -3.18 23.18
N TYR A 39 -24.89 -3.28 22.01
CA TYR A 39 -25.37 -4.53 21.40
C TYR A 39 -24.37 -5.11 20.40
N LEU A 40 -24.59 -6.36 19.99
CA LEU A 40 -23.81 -7.10 18.99
C LEU A 40 -22.31 -7.25 19.29
N GLY A 41 -21.89 -7.04 20.55
CA GLY A 41 -20.46 -7.12 20.89
C GLY A 41 -19.60 -6.03 20.25
N LEU A 42 -20.22 -4.97 19.74
CA LEU A 42 -19.53 -3.84 19.13
C LEU A 42 -18.87 -2.98 20.22
N GLN A 43 -17.68 -2.52 19.92
CA GLN A 43 -16.98 -1.49 20.68
C GLN A 43 -17.21 -0.11 20.08
N THR A 44 -17.07 -0.01 18.73
CA THR A 44 -17.35 1.22 17.99
C THR A 44 -17.92 0.89 16.61
N LEU A 45 -18.82 1.71 16.14
CA LEU A 45 -19.34 1.76 14.79
C LEU A 45 -19.05 3.15 14.23
N GLN A 46 -18.33 3.23 13.12
CA GLN A 46 -17.88 4.48 12.54
C GLN A 46 -18.46 4.63 11.14
N PHE A 47 -19.01 5.79 10.85
CA PHE A 47 -19.48 6.20 9.53
C PHE A 47 -18.63 7.37 9.06
N ARG A 48 -17.99 7.24 7.90
CA ARG A 48 -17.18 8.30 7.34
C ARG A 48 -17.63 8.61 5.92
N LEU A 49 -17.94 9.88 5.69
CA LEU A 49 -18.08 10.46 4.37
C LEU A 49 -16.85 11.31 4.10
N ALA A 50 -16.18 11.10 2.97
CA ALA A 50 -15.01 11.86 2.58
C ALA A 50 -15.00 12.06 1.08
N GLY A 51 -14.38 13.15 0.64
CA GLY A 51 -14.18 13.45 -0.76
C GLY A 51 -12.85 14.18 -0.98
N THR A 52 -12.44 14.23 -2.23
CA THR A 52 -11.32 15.04 -2.70
C THR A 52 -11.74 15.66 -4.01
N THR A 53 -11.45 16.94 -4.18
CA THR A 53 -11.47 17.62 -5.48
C THR A 53 -10.06 18.10 -5.76
N LEU A 54 -9.57 17.84 -6.94
CA LEU A 54 -8.27 18.24 -7.43
C LEU A 54 -8.47 19.12 -8.67
N ARG A 55 -7.91 20.32 -8.67
CA ARG A 55 -7.96 21.26 -9.78
C ARG A 55 -6.59 21.83 -10.08
N THR A 56 -6.42 22.44 -11.24
CA THR A 56 -5.24 23.28 -11.53
C THR A 56 -5.16 24.42 -10.53
N ASP A 57 -3.99 25.01 -10.35
CA ASP A 57 -3.75 26.11 -9.42
C ASP A 57 -4.50 27.41 -9.78
N ASP A 58 -4.84 27.59 -11.06
CA ASP A 58 -5.71 28.66 -11.58
C ASP A 58 -7.21 28.33 -11.47
N PHE A 59 -7.57 27.12 -11.02
CA PHE A 59 -8.94 26.59 -10.90
C PHE A 59 -9.69 26.40 -12.23
N GLU A 60 -9.03 26.50 -13.37
CA GLU A 60 -9.68 26.40 -14.67
C GLU A 60 -10.02 24.95 -15.04
N GLU A 61 -9.14 23.99 -14.71
CA GLU A 61 -9.31 22.60 -15.08
C GLU A 61 -9.51 21.66 -13.88
N ASP A 62 -10.35 20.67 -14.09
CA ASP A 62 -10.61 19.57 -13.14
C ASP A 62 -9.57 18.47 -13.40
N LEU A 63 -8.73 18.16 -12.42
CA LEU A 63 -7.69 17.11 -12.50
C LEU A 63 -8.14 15.78 -11.91
N GLY A 64 -9.24 15.77 -11.15
CA GLY A 64 -9.81 14.57 -10.56
C GLY A 64 -10.70 14.84 -9.36
N GLN A 65 -11.56 13.88 -9.09
CA GLN A 65 -12.48 13.92 -7.94
C GLN A 65 -12.66 12.54 -7.36
N ASP A 66 -12.83 12.46 -6.04
CA ASP A 66 -13.31 11.25 -5.39
C ASP A 66 -14.33 11.56 -4.31
N ALA A 67 -15.22 10.62 -4.10
CA ALA A 67 -16.15 10.60 -2.98
C ALA A 67 -16.24 9.18 -2.41
N SER A 68 -16.26 9.05 -1.09
CA SER A 68 -16.34 7.74 -0.46
C SER A 68 -17.22 7.74 0.77
N PHE A 69 -17.98 6.66 0.93
CA PHE A 69 -18.69 6.33 2.16
C PHE A 69 -18.11 5.05 2.75
N THR A 70 -17.74 5.10 4.02
CA THR A 70 -17.12 3.99 4.74
C THR A 70 -17.88 3.71 6.02
N VAL A 71 -18.18 2.44 6.25
CA VAL A 71 -18.66 1.92 7.53
C VAL A 71 -17.58 1.02 8.11
N LYS A 72 -17.16 1.27 9.34
CA LYS A 72 -16.19 0.45 10.05
C LYS A 72 -16.74 0.04 11.41
N ALA A 73 -16.75 -1.26 11.68
CA ALA A 73 -17.10 -1.81 12.97
C ALA A 73 -15.84 -2.38 13.66
N ASN A 74 -15.64 -2.03 14.94
CA ASN A 74 -14.65 -2.67 15.78
C ASN A 74 -15.41 -3.43 16.88
N PHE A 75 -15.05 -4.68 17.08
CA PHE A 75 -15.68 -5.57 18.04
C PHE A 75 -14.89 -5.63 19.36
N ARG A 76 -15.58 -5.93 20.46
CA ARG A 76 -14.95 -6.04 21.80
C ARG A 76 -13.91 -7.17 21.87
N ASN A 77 -14.06 -8.21 21.06
CA ASN A 77 -13.08 -9.30 20.92
C ASN A 77 -11.83 -8.92 20.10
N GLY A 78 -11.75 -7.64 19.64
CA GLY A 78 -10.63 -7.12 18.86
C GLY A 78 -10.70 -7.36 17.35
N TRP A 79 -11.76 -8.01 16.86
CA TRP A 79 -12.02 -8.12 15.43
C TRP A 79 -12.47 -6.77 14.85
N SER A 80 -12.32 -6.62 13.56
CA SER A 80 -12.79 -5.44 12.83
C SER A 80 -13.39 -5.83 11.50
N SER A 81 -14.38 -5.07 11.03
CA SER A 81 -14.88 -5.14 9.67
C SER A 81 -15.01 -3.75 9.08
N LYS A 82 -14.88 -3.65 7.75
CA LYS A 82 -15.01 -2.40 7.00
C LYS A 82 -15.73 -2.68 5.69
N ALA A 83 -16.69 -1.83 5.36
CA ALA A 83 -17.31 -1.75 4.06
C ALA A 83 -17.14 -0.32 3.53
N GLN A 84 -16.80 -0.17 2.26
CA GLN A 84 -16.59 1.12 1.63
C GLN A 84 -17.10 1.08 0.20
N VAL A 85 -17.74 2.16 -0.22
CA VAL A 85 -18.00 2.48 -1.62
C VAL A 85 -17.25 3.77 -1.93
N LYS A 86 -16.52 3.80 -3.03
CA LYS A 86 -15.76 4.95 -3.50
C LYS A 86 -16.11 5.20 -4.97
N TYR A 87 -16.59 6.38 -5.28
CA TYR A 87 -16.63 6.93 -6.63
C TYR A 87 -15.31 7.66 -6.88
N GLN A 88 -14.77 7.54 -8.07
CA GLN A 88 -13.53 8.20 -8.47
C GLN A 88 -13.62 8.62 -9.92
N ARG A 89 -13.12 9.83 -10.20
CA ARG A 89 -12.94 10.40 -11.52
C ARG A 89 -11.49 10.86 -11.62
N ASP A 90 -10.74 10.28 -12.55
CA ASP A 90 -9.34 10.59 -12.81
C ASP A 90 -9.19 11.17 -14.22
N VAL A 91 -8.46 12.25 -14.33
CA VAL A 91 -8.07 12.84 -15.63
C VAL A 91 -6.65 12.41 -15.94
N VAL A 92 -6.50 11.66 -17.02
CA VAL A 92 -5.20 11.26 -17.59
C VAL A 92 -4.89 12.26 -18.70
N GLU A 93 -3.85 13.06 -18.50
CA GLU A 93 -3.49 14.17 -19.40
C GLU A 93 -2.69 13.69 -20.61
N GLU A 94 -1.89 12.63 -20.45
CA GLU A 94 -1.03 12.09 -21.49
C GLU A 94 -1.16 10.54 -21.54
N ASP A 95 -1.01 9.99 -22.72
CA ASP A 95 -0.97 8.54 -22.91
C ASP A 95 0.18 7.93 -22.09
N PHE A 96 -0.06 6.81 -21.44
CA PHE A 96 0.97 6.09 -20.72
C PHE A 96 0.85 4.58 -20.87
N ASP A 97 1.96 3.87 -20.74
CA ASP A 97 1.99 2.41 -20.84
C ASP A 97 1.77 1.76 -19.47
N LEU A 98 0.73 0.96 -19.37
CA LEU A 98 0.47 0.09 -18.24
C LEU A 98 1.20 -1.25 -18.47
N LEU A 99 2.01 -1.68 -17.49
CA LEU A 99 2.80 -2.93 -17.55
C LEU A 99 3.72 -3.04 -18.77
N GLY A 100 4.02 -1.91 -19.44
CA GLY A 100 4.96 -1.83 -20.57
C GLY A 100 4.41 -2.28 -21.92
N ASN A 101 3.16 -2.74 -22.01
CA ASN A 101 2.57 -3.26 -23.27
C ASN A 101 1.10 -2.89 -23.49
N VAL A 102 0.48 -2.17 -22.58
CA VAL A 102 -0.92 -1.72 -22.68
C VAL A 102 -0.97 -0.21 -22.57
N THR A 103 -1.22 0.48 -23.69
CA THR A 103 -1.30 1.95 -23.68
C THR A 103 -2.68 2.41 -23.20
N ILE A 104 -2.70 3.20 -22.17
CA ILE A 104 -3.89 3.90 -21.63
C ILE A 104 -3.90 5.30 -22.24
N ALA A 105 -4.95 5.62 -22.99
CA ALA A 105 -5.08 6.90 -23.66
C ALA A 105 -5.36 8.06 -22.68
N ALA A 106 -4.94 9.25 -23.03
CA ALA A 106 -5.34 10.49 -22.37
C ALA A 106 -6.87 10.63 -22.43
N ASN A 107 -7.53 10.58 -21.29
CA ASN A 107 -9.00 10.64 -21.18
C ASN A 107 -9.41 10.90 -19.73
N THR A 108 -10.70 11.14 -19.53
CA THR A 108 -11.33 11.15 -18.20
C THR A 108 -11.95 9.79 -17.92
N TYR A 109 -11.48 9.13 -16.87
CA TYR A 109 -11.95 7.82 -16.45
C TYR A 109 -12.76 7.94 -15.16
N GLU A 110 -13.95 7.35 -15.15
CA GLU A 110 -14.85 7.41 -14.01
C GLU A 110 -15.27 6.00 -13.59
N GLY A 111 -15.50 5.83 -12.30
CA GLY A 111 -16.04 4.55 -11.84
C GLY A 111 -16.24 4.47 -10.35
N THR A 112 -16.75 3.32 -9.94
CA THR A 112 -17.06 3.03 -8.54
C THR A 112 -16.36 1.77 -8.10
N LEU A 113 -15.75 1.82 -6.93
CA LEU A 113 -15.11 0.69 -6.26
C LEU A 113 -15.81 0.38 -4.95
N GLY A 114 -16.14 -0.90 -4.76
CA GLY A 114 -16.53 -1.47 -3.48
C GLY A 114 -15.34 -2.09 -2.77
N LEU A 115 -15.31 -2.02 -1.45
CA LEU A 115 -14.32 -2.70 -0.61
C LEU A 115 -15.02 -3.33 0.59
N LEU A 116 -14.73 -4.61 0.83
CA LEU A 116 -15.08 -5.34 2.04
C LEU A 116 -13.79 -5.81 2.72
N GLU A 117 -13.71 -5.66 4.03
CA GLU A 117 -12.52 -6.05 4.80
C GLU A 117 -12.94 -6.65 6.15
N ILE A 118 -12.26 -7.72 6.54
CA ILE A 118 -12.38 -8.33 7.87
C ILE A 118 -10.97 -8.53 8.40
N GLY A 119 -10.74 -8.12 9.64
CA GLY A 119 -9.47 -8.31 10.36
C GLY A 119 -9.69 -9.00 11.70
N SER A 120 -8.81 -9.93 12.03
CA SER A 120 -8.77 -10.57 13.34
C SER A 120 -8.08 -9.66 14.38
N ASN A 121 -8.14 -10.08 15.64
CA ASN A 121 -7.49 -9.36 16.73
C ASN A 121 -5.95 -9.41 16.61
N ASN A 122 -5.32 -8.26 16.46
CA ASN A 122 -3.86 -8.13 16.34
C ASN A 122 -3.09 -8.47 17.64
N ARG A 123 -3.77 -8.73 18.74
CA ARG A 123 -3.16 -9.17 20.01
C ARG A 123 -2.96 -10.68 20.07
N ASN A 124 -3.57 -11.43 19.15
CA ASN A 124 -3.37 -12.87 19.06
C ASN A 124 -1.97 -13.16 18.46
N ASP A 125 -1.41 -14.30 18.84
CA ASP A 125 -0.14 -14.76 18.25
C ASP A 125 -0.24 -14.88 16.73
N LEU A 126 -1.39 -15.35 16.23
CA LEU A 126 -1.73 -15.33 14.81
C LEU A 126 -2.85 -14.33 14.57
N SER A 127 -2.60 -13.35 13.74
CA SER A 127 -3.58 -12.36 13.30
C SER A 127 -3.57 -12.25 11.78
N GLY A 128 -4.69 -11.81 11.21
CA GLY A 128 -4.80 -11.67 9.78
C GLY A 128 -5.92 -10.72 9.37
N LYS A 129 -5.86 -10.33 8.10
CA LYS A 129 -6.82 -9.47 7.43
C LYS A 129 -7.07 -9.99 6.03
N VAL A 130 -8.32 -10.01 5.65
CA VAL A 130 -8.78 -10.30 4.30
C VAL A 130 -9.54 -9.08 3.80
N SER A 131 -9.25 -8.63 2.59
CA SER A 131 -10.03 -7.60 1.91
C SER A 131 -10.32 -7.99 0.47
N TYR A 132 -11.51 -7.65 0.02
CA TYR A 132 -11.97 -7.82 -1.34
C TYR A 132 -12.44 -6.49 -1.89
N SER A 133 -11.81 -6.07 -3.00
CA SER A 133 -12.18 -4.87 -3.74
C SER A 133 -12.75 -5.27 -5.09
N PHE A 134 -13.80 -4.59 -5.53
CA PHE A 134 -14.45 -4.86 -6.80
C PHE A 134 -15.08 -3.58 -7.36
N GLY A 135 -15.11 -3.45 -8.67
CA GLY A 135 -15.75 -2.31 -9.30
C GLY A 135 -15.29 -2.08 -10.73
N ASN A 136 -15.79 -0.98 -11.31
CA ASN A 136 -15.57 -0.61 -12.70
C ASN A 136 -14.66 0.61 -12.87
N HIS A 137 -13.91 0.97 -11.83
CA HIS A 137 -12.95 2.08 -11.90
C HIS A 137 -11.53 1.54 -12.14
N TYR A 138 -11.23 1.19 -13.36
CA TYR A 138 -9.87 0.85 -13.80
C TYR A 138 -9.78 1.09 -15.31
N PHE A 139 -9.64 2.37 -15.72
CA PHE A 139 -9.56 2.77 -17.13
C PHE A 139 -10.72 2.21 -17.98
N ASP A 140 -11.95 2.50 -17.55
CA ASP A 140 -13.22 1.98 -18.10
C ASP A 140 -13.39 0.45 -18.03
N GLY A 141 -12.50 -0.20 -17.30
CA GLY A 141 -12.51 -1.63 -17.07
C GLY A 141 -13.01 -2.04 -15.70
N GLN A 142 -12.93 -3.33 -15.42
CA GLN A 142 -13.30 -3.94 -14.15
C GLN A 142 -12.07 -4.42 -13.38
N LEU A 143 -12.09 -4.19 -12.07
CA LEU A 143 -11.10 -4.70 -11.13
C LEU A 143 -11.78 -5.58 -10.09
N GLN A 144 -11.26 -6.77 -9.89
CA GLN A 144 -11.51 -7.59 -8.70
C GLN A 144 -10.17 -7.88 -8.04
N GLN A 145 -10.06 -7.58 -6.75
CA GLN A 145 -8.80 -7.75 -6.04
C GLN A 145 -9.03 -8.36 -4.66
N VAL A 146 -8.31 -9.42 -4.37
CA VAL A 146 -8.23 -10.03 -3.04
C VAL A 146 -6.89 -9.67 -2.43
N LYS A 147 -6.90 -9.18 -1.19
CA LYS A 147 -5.69 -8.96 -0.38
C LYS A 147 -5.78 -9.79 0.89
N LEU A 148 -4.72 -10.51 1.17
CA LEU A 148 -4.51 -11.26 2.40
C LEU A 148 -3.30 -10.68 3.11
N ALA A 149 -3.43 -10.43 4.40
CA ALA A 149 -2.31 -10.06 5.25
C ALA A 149 -2.35 -10.92 6.50
N SER A 150 -1.23 -11.46 6.91
CA SER A 150 -1.12 -12.27 8.13
C SER A 150 0.15 -11.94 8.89
N THR A 151 0.08 -12.08 10.19
CA THR A 151 1.23 -11.95 11.09
C THR A 151 1.15 -13.04 12.15
N TRP A 152 2.23 -13.77 12.29
CA TRP A 152 2.41 -14.78 13.30
C TRP A 152 3.58 -14.43 14.20
N ASN A 153 3.30 -14.15 15.47
CA ASN A 153 4.29 -13.99 16.53
C ASN A 153 4.56 -15.38 17.13
N ALA A 154 5.47 -16.14 16.51
CA ALA A 154 5.77 -17.52 16.92
C ALA A 154 6.26 -17.58 18.37
N ASN A 155 6.99 -16.55 18.79
CA ASN A 155 7.41 -16.29 20.16
C ASN A 155 7.92 -14.83 20.27
N ARG A 156 8.46 -14.46 21.44
CA ARG A 156 8.98 -13.10 21.69
C ARG A 156 10.16 -12.68 20.80
N LEU A 157 10.82 -13.63 20.13
CA LEU A 157 12.02 -13.39 19.32
C LEU A 157 11.74 -13.51 17.83
N VAL A 158 10.67 -14.22 17.43
CA VAL A 158 10.41 -14.55 16.04
C VAL A 158 9.02 -14.09 15.65
N ARG A 159 8.97 -13.27 14.60
CA ARG A 159 7.75 -12.81 13.94
C ARG A 159 7.82 -13.15 12.46
N VAL A 160 6.75 -13.69 11.91
CA VAL A 160 6.59 -13.95 10.48
C VAL A 160 5.37 -13.18 9.99
N SER A 161 5.50 -12.46 8.88
CA SER A 161 4.38 -11.82 8.21
C SER A 161 4.34 -12.22 6.74
N ALA A 162 3.13 -12.30 6.20
CA ALA A 162 2.89 -12.57 4.80
C ALA A 162 1.76 -11.68 4.29
N ASP A 163 1.98 -11.04 3.15
CA ASP A 163 1.02 -10.23 2.43
C ASP A 163 0.88 -10.78 1.01
N ALA A 164 -0.34 -11.04 0.58
CA ALA A 164 -0.64 -11.48 -0.78
C ALA A 164 -1.69 -10.58 -1.41
N VAL A 165 -1.50 -10.22 -2.65
CA VAL A 165 -2.44 -9.46 -3.48
C VAL A 165 -2.67 -10.23 -4.76
N LEU A 166 -3.92 -10.50 -5.08
CA LEU A 166 -4.36 -11.13 -6.32
C LEU A 166 -5.36 -10.21 -6.99
N SER A 167 -5.07 -9.79 -8.21
CA SER A 167 -5.91 -8.86 -8.97
C SER A 167 -6.31 -9.48 -10.31
N PHE A 168 -7.60 -9.43 -10.60
CA PHE A 168 -8.18 -9.78 -11.90
C PHE A 168 -8.60 -8.48 -12.56
N VAL A 169 -8.02 -8.19 -13.69
CA VAL A 169 -8.19 -6.93 -14.43
C VAL A 169 -8.77 -7.22 -15.81
N ASP A 170 -9.82 -6.48 -16.15
CA ASP A 170 -10.51 -6.56 -17.43
C ASP A 170 -10.68 -5.14 -17.94
N ILE A 171 -9.87 -4.72 -18.90
CA ILE A 171 -9.88 -3.37 -19.47
C ILE A 171 -10.13 -3.44 -20.98
N PRO A 172 -10.87 -2.45 -21.57
CA PRO A 172 -11.27 -2.49 -22.98
C PRO A 172 -10.11 -2.53 -23.99
N VAL A 173 -8.95 -2.01 -23.59
CA VAL A 173 -7.75 -1.87 -24.46
C VAL A 173 -6.78 -3.04 -24.39
N ALA A 174 -7.08 -4.06 -23.57
CA ALA A 174 -6.23 -5.25 -23.44
C ALA A 174 -7.06 -6.50 -23.14
N ASP A 175 -6.50 -7.67 -23.41
CA ASP A 175 -7.07 -8.93 -22.94
C ASP A 175 -7.11 -8.94 -21.40
N ARG A 176 -8.06 -9.71 -20.83
CA ARG A 176 -8.14 -9.93 -19.39
C ARG A 176 -6.82 -10.51 -18.89
N PHE A 177 -6.26 -9.90 -17.86
CA PHE A 177 -5.02 -10.36 -17.23
C PHE A 177 -5.16 -10.44 -15.70
N THR A 178 -4.25 -11.18 -15.10
CA THR A 178 -4.20 -11.36 -13.66
C THR A 178 -2.83 -10.99 -13.14
N THR A 179 -2.77 -10.32 -12.00
CA THR A 179 -1.51 -10.05 -11.33
C THR A 179 -1.52 -10.64 -9.94
N ALA A 180 -0.40 -11.20 -9.52
CA ALA A 180 -0.20 -11.69 -8.18
C ALA A 180 1.08 -11.12 -7.56
N THR A 181 1.01 -10.75 -6.29
CA THR A 181 2.17 -10.35 -5.52
C THR A 181 2.13 -11.06 -4.17
N LEU A 182 3.23 -11.68 -3.80
CA LEU A 182 3.43 -12.29 -2.50
C LEU A 182 4.67 -11.68 -1.84
N LYS A 183 4.51 -11.13 -0.65
CA LYS A 183 5.61 -10.70 0.20
C LYS A 183 5.59 -11.50 1.51
N ALA A 184 6.68 -12.13 1.84
CA ALA A 184 6.88 -12.80 3.12
C ALA A 184 8.09 -12.18 3.83
N THR A 185 7.97 -11.96 5.14
CA THR A 185 9.06 -11.43 5.96
C THR A 185 9.14 -12.24 7.25
N ALA A 186 10.32 -12.75 7.54
CA ALA A 186 10.65 -13.33 8.83
C ALA A 186 11.60 -12.39 9.57
N GLU A 187 11.23 -11.99 10.77
CA GLU A 187 12.05 -11.16 11.68
C GLU A 187 12.47 -11.99 12.87
N VAL A 188 13.76 -11.93 13.19
CA VAL A 188 14.35 -12.57 14.36
C VAL A 188 15.09 -11.51 15.17
N THR A 189 14.71 -11.36 16.44
CA THR A 189 15.26 -10.38 17.38
C THR A 189 15.86 -11.11 18.58
N PRO A 190 17.08 -11.69 18.45
CA PRO A 190 17.68 -12.49 19.51
C PRO A 190 18.03 -11.67 20.74
N SER A 191 18.24 -10.36 20.58
CA SER A 191 18.41 -9.39 21.67
C SER A 191 17.80 -8.04 21.27
N PRO A 192 17.58 -7.11 22.22
CA PRO A 192 17.12 -5.74 21.90
C PRO A 192 18.05 -4.97 20.95
N ASP A 193 19.30 -5.40 20.84
CA ASP A 193 20.32 -4.73 20.03
C ASP A 193 20.54 -5.37 18.65
N ILE A 194 19.97 -6.55 18.42
CA ILE A 194 20.14 -7.27 17.15
C ILE A 194 18.77 -7.58 16.56
N VAL A 195 18.52 -7.08 15.35
CA VAL A 195 17.34 -7.39 14.55
C VAL A 195 17.81 -7.91 13.20
N SER A 196 17.32 -9.06 12.80
CA SER A 196 17.56 -9.63 11.48
C SER A 196 16.24 -9.91 10.77
N ASN A 197 16.18 -9.59 9.47
CA ASN A 197 15.02 -9.78 8.63
C ASN A 197 15.40 -10.53 7.37
N VAL A 198 14.58 -11.51 6.99
CA VAL A 198 14.58 -12.09 5.65
C VAL A 198 13.26 -11.69 4.99
N THR A 199 13.33 -11.06 3.83
CA THR A 199 12.15 -10.68 3.05
C THR A 199 12.25 -11.34 1.68
N LEU A 200 11.15 -11.98 1.27
CA LEU A 200 10.94 -12.50 -0.07
C LEU A 200 9.75 -11.74 -0.68
N LEU A 201 9.95 -11.19 -1.86
CA LEU A 201 8.91 -10.60 -2.70
C LEU A 201 8.86 -11.39 -4.00
N LEU A 202 7.68 -11.86 -4.38
CA LEU A 202 7.42 -12.52 -5.65
C LEU A 202 6.34 -11.74 -6.37
N VAL A 203 6.51 -11.54 -7.67
CA VAL A 203 5.58 -10.81 -8.55
C VAL A 203 5.34 -11.65 -9.78
N ASP A 204 4.08 -11.82 -10.12
CA ASP A 204 3.57 -12.46 -11.31
C ASP A 204 2.59 -11.49 -11.98
N ASN A 205 2.83 -11.14 -13.23
CA ASN A 205 2.00 -10.21 -14.00
C ASN A 205 0.97 -10.91 -14.89
N ASP A 206 1.08 -12.23 -15.04
CA ASP A 206 0.08 -13.05 -15.71
C ASP A 206 0.10 -14.44 -15.07
N LEU A 207 -0.93 -14.83 -14.34
CA LEU A 207 -1.03 -16.13 -13.67
C LEU A 207 -0.91 -17.36 -14.62
N SER A 208 -0.23 -17.21 -15.74
CA SER A 208 0.01 -18.27 -16.73
C SER A 208 0.98 -19.36 -16.28
N ALA A 209 1.27 -19.47 -14.97
CA ALA A 209 1.98 -20.56 -14.31
C ALA A 209 3.45 -20.31 -13.90
N SER A 210 4.00 -19.14 -14.04
CA SER A 210 5.36 -18.85 -13.58
C SER A 210 5.44 -17.49 -12.88
N VAL A 211 6.07 -17.45 -11.72
CA VAL A 211 6.48 -16.19 -11.11
C VAL A 211 7.49 -15.49 -12.02
N ASP A 212 7.21 -14.27 -12.45
CA ASP A 212 8.08 -13.56 -13.40
C ASP A 212 9.34 -13.07 -12.71
N ARG A 213 9.17 -12.41 -11.58
CA ARG A 213 10.26 -11.74 -10.85
C ARG A 213 10.14 -11.92 -9.35
N GLY A 214 11.28 -11.87 -8.68
CA GLY A 214 11.33 -11.88 -7.23
C GLY A 214 12.48 -11.05 -6.69
N VAL A 215 12.40 -10.76 -5.42
CA VAL A 215 13.48 -10.13 -4.67
C VAL A 215 13.64 -10.86 -3.35
N ALA A 216 14.82 -11.37 -3.09
CA ALA A 216 15.23 -11.88 -1.79
C ALA A 216 16.14 -10.88 -1.10
N GLN A 217 15.80 -10.50 0.12
CA GLN A 217 16.60 -9.57 0.90
C GLN A 217 16.86 -10.13 2.30
N PHE A 218 18.10 -10.13 2.70
CA PHE A 218 18.51 -10.39 4.07
C PHE A 218 19.11 -9.12 4.67
N ARG A 219 18.66 -8.73 5.86
CA ARG A 219 19.12 -7.53 6.56
C ARG A 219 19.39 -7.85 8.01
N VAL A 220 20.56 -7.40 8.51
CA VAL A 220 20.90 -7.40 9.92
C VAL A 220 21.17 -5.97 10.36
N ARG A 221 20.60 -5.60 11.50
CA ARG A 221 20.92 -4.39 12.23
C ARG A 221 21.48 -4.79 13.59
N TRP A 222 22.65 -4.29 13.90
CA TRP A 222 23.26 -4.45 15.20
C TRP A 222 23.56 -3.09 15.83
N ARG A 223 22.86 -2.80 16.93
CA ARG A 223 23.13 -1.63 17.76
C ARG A 223 24.21 -1.99 18.77
N TYR A 224 25.46 -1.67 18.47
CA TYR A 224 26.59 -2.01 19.36
C TYR A 224 26.74 -1.03 20.53
N ARG A 225 26.06 0.16 20.47
CA ARG A 225 25.89 1.11 21.56
C ARG A 225 24.70 2.04 21.27
N PRO A 226 24.13 2.75 22.29
CA PRO A 226 23.05 3.71 22.07
C PRO A 226 23.41 4.75 21.00
N GLY A 227 22.57 4.89 19.97
CA GLY A 227 22.75 5.83 18.86
C GLY A 227 23.77 5.42 17.79
N SER A 228 24.37 4.22 17.89
CA SER A 228 25.35 3.71 16.92
C SER A 228 24.96 2.33 16.43
N ASP A 229 24.78 2.19 15.12
CA ASP A 229 24.27 0.98 14.49
C ASP A 229 25.18 0.53 13.33
N VAL A 230 25.30 -0.77 13.17
CA VAL A 230 25.85 -1.43 11.98
C VAL A 230 24.71 -2.06 11.21
N PHE A 231 24.68 -1.86 9.92
CA PHE A 231 23.74 -2.50 9.01
C PHE A 231 24.50 -3.35 7.99
N PHE A 232 24.01 -4.54 7.78
CA PHE A 232 24.40 -5.43 6.72
C PHE A 232 23.14 -5.74 5.90
N VAL A 233 23.20 -5.57 4.58
CA VAL A 233 22.09 -5.85 3.67
C VAL A 233 22.63 -6.64 2.49
N TYR A 234 22.06 -7.82 2.27
CA TYR A 234 22.21 -8.59 1.05
C TYR A 234 20.88 -8.57 0.30
N ARG A 235 20.90 -8.29 -0.98
CA ARG A 235 19.75 -8.33 -1.87
C ARG A 235 20.11 -9.11 -3.13
N GLU A 236 19.18 -9.94 -3.56
CA GLU A 236 19.24 -10.69 -4.79
C GLU A 236 17.92 -10.50 -5.54
N ASP A 237 18.02 -10.02 -6.77
CA ASP A 237 16.89 -9.94 -7.68
C ASP A 237 16.81 -11.26 -8.45
N LEU A 238 15.63 -11.90 -8.42
CA LEU A 238 15.36 -13.22 -8.99
C LEU A 238 14.56 -13.02 -10.29
N ASP A 239 15.08 -13.45 -11.39
CA ASP A 239 14.39 -13.55 -12.67
C ASP A 239 14.07 -15.01 -12.97
N PHE A 240 12.79 -15.37 -12.99
CA PHE A 240 12.31 -16.73 -13.24
C PHE A 240 12.00 -16.97 -14.73
N VAL A 241 11.89 -15.92 -15.52
CA VAL A 241 11.64 -15.98 -16.98
C VAL A 241 12.94 -16.05 -17.77
N GLY A 242 14.06 -15.71 -17.13
CA GLY A 242 15.40 -15.83 -17.73
C GLY A 242 15.74 -14.74 -18.76
N THR A 243 15.07 -13.57 -18.63
CA THR A 243 15.29 -12.44 -19.56
C THR A 243 16.41 -11.50 -19.11
N GLU A 244 16.78 -11.53 -17.84
CA GLU A 244 17.78 -10.65 -17.25
C GLU A 244 18.75 -11.43 -16.34
N ASN A 245 19.97 -10.92 -16.18
CA ASN A 245 20.90 -11.47 -15.20
C ASN A 245 20.43 -11.12 -13.79
N ALA A 246 20.46 -12.09 -12.89
CA ALA A 246 20.15 -11.87 -11.49
C ALA A 246 21.15 -10.88 -10.87
N ASP A 247 20.66 -9.69 -10.51
CA ASP A 247 21.48 -8.70 -9.83
C ASP A 247 21.62 -9.04 -8.35
N ARG A 248 22.86 -8.95 -7.86
CA ARG A 248 23.19 -9.16 -6.44
C ARG A 248 23.88 -7.96 -5.88
N SER A 249 23.43 -7.52 -4.74
CA SER A 249 24.06 -6.40 -4.05
C SER A 249 24.33 -6.72 -2.58
N LEU A 250 25.49 -6.24 -2.11
CA LEU A 250 25.90 -6.32 -0.72
C LEU A 250 26.20 -4.92 -0.24
N SER A 251 25.52 -4.49 0.80
CA SER A 251 25.69 -3.15 1.38
C SER A 251 26.06 -3.23 2.86
N PHE A 252 27.00 -2.43 3.26
CA PHE A 252 27.39 -2.25 4.65
C PHE A 252 27.29 -0.77 5.01
N LYS A 253 26.64 -0.46 6.13
CA LYS A 253 26.50 0.91 6.63
C LYS A 253 26.82 0.95 8.12
N LEU A 254 27.71 1.85 8.51
CA LEU A 254 28.03 2.17 9.88
C LEU A 254 27.49 3.56 10.22
N ASN A 255 26.62 3.64 11.21
CA ASN A 255 26.23 4.89 11.85
C ASN A 255 26.95 4.98 13.19
N TYR A 256 27.63 6.10 13.44
CA TYR A 256 28.33 6.38 14.69
C TYR A 256 27.85 7.71 15.28
N ARG A 257 27.43 7.68 16.54
CA ARG A 257 27.06 8.88 17.27
C ARG A 257 28.24 9.35 18.11
N PHE A 258 28.65 10.59 17.89
CA PHE A 258 29.63 11.27 18.73
C PHE A 258 28.86 11.99 19.84
N ASP A 259 29.13 11.62 21.10
CA ASP A 259 28.62 12.38 22.24
C ASP A 259 29.78 13.29 22.68
N THR A 260 29.71 14.58 22.38
CA THR A 260 30.62 15.59 22.96
C THR A 260 30.02 16.02 24.28
N VAL A 261 30.65 15.62 25.36
CA VAL A 261 30.38 16.18 26.67
C VAL A 261 31.24 17.45 26.77
N PHE A 262 30.58 18.59 26.75
CA PHE A 262 31.20 19.89 27.10
C PHE A 262 31.01 20.16 28.58
#